data_fff606fe4dfa06d5e2282cd89819d026
#
_entry.id   fff606fe4dfa06d5e2282cd89819d026
#
_cell.length_a   1.000
_cell.length_b   1.000
_cell.length_c   1.000
_cell.angle_alpha   90.00
_cell.angle_beta   90.00
_cell.angle_gamma   90.00
#
_symmetry.space_group_name_H-M   'P 1'
#
loop_
_entity.id
_entity.type
_entity.pdbx_description
1 polymer ?
#
loop_
_entity_poly.entity_id
_entity_poly.type
_entity_poly.pdbx_seq_one_letter_code
_entity_poly.pdbx_strand_id
1 'polypeptide(L)'
;SEEGFARALSAFLGIKKGLKEYKVNKSNYKFKIDSKVKNVRPCVAQAVVKDIKLDIDSINSLMKLQEKLHMTHGRNRKKVSMGLYDLDKMKFPLVYTTKPVDFKFQPLDSDREMSLHEILEEHPKGIEFAHLLNGFKEYPVWIDAKGKAISMPPVINSEDTRVTTETRNLFIDSTGTDQNAVELAINILVAACADRNGKIYTVNDFPNMKAGSIKLDLNYINKITGLNVKQNEVKALLEKMGLTLNGNNVLVPAYRSDIIGQADLAEEIAIAYDYDKIKAEIPNISTIGEEDKFEKFKKRVSEVLVGLGLLEANNYHLINSLDQTKKMNSDFPIVKLKNSLSQEYDSLRAWVIPSLMLTLKNNRHRESPQKIFEVGRVFSDKGENTRVAVLLSDINSGFTEVKQILDALEMALNVKFELKETDFSSFITGRVAQVKCKGKEVAYIGEINPKCLENFELEMPVAALEIDLTELAKVM
;
A
#
# COMPACT_ATOMS: atom_id res chain seq x y z
N SER A 1 -5.46 17.99 2.70
CA SER A 1 -6.66 18.84 2.80
C SER A 1 -6.55 20.03 1.86
N GLU A 2 -7.67 20.65 1.57
CA GLU A 2 -7.74 21.88 0.75
C GLU A 2 -6.96 23.02 1.41
N GLU A 3 -7.14 23.22 2.71
CA GLU A 3 -6.45 24.25 3.49
C GLU A 3 -4.94 24.04 3.49
N GLY A 4 -4.50 22.78 3.68
CA GLY A 4 -3.09 22.42 3.66
C GLY A 4 -2.44 22.69 2.30
N PHE A 5 -3.13 22.31 1.21
CA PHE A 5 -2.68 22.59 -0.15
C PHE A 5 -2.65 24.10 -0.44
N ALA A 6 -3.72 24.81 -0.12
CA ALA A 6 -3.79 26.27 -0.33
C ALA A 6 -2.69 27.01 0.44
N ARG A 7 -2.38 26.59 1.67
CA ARG A 7 -1.30 27.14 2.48
C ARG A 7 0.07 26.89 1.84
N ALA A 8 0.35 25.64 1.45
CA ALA A 8 1.60 25.26 0.81
C ALA A 8 1.79 25.98 -0.53
N LEU A 9 0.77 25.99 -1.40
CA LEU A 9 0.80 26.66 -2.69
C LEU A 9 0.98 28.20 -2.53
N SER A 10 0.33 28.81 -1.54
CA SER A 10 0.48 30.23 -1.25
C SER A 10 1.92 30.60 -0.84
N ALA A 11 2.58 29.72 -0.08
CA ALA A 11 3.99 29.89 0.28
C ALA A 11 4.90 29.70 -0.94
N PHE A 12 4.69 28.65 -1.72
CA PHE A 12 5.47 28.31 -2.91
C PHE A 12 5.41 29.41 -3.98
N LEU A 13 4.22 29.97 -4.22
CA LEU A 13 4.03 31.10 -5.14
C LEU A 13 4.54 32.44 -4.58
N GLY A 14 5.00 32.47 -3.33
CA GLY A 14 5.54 33.67 -2.70
C GLY A 14 4.50 34.70 -2.23
N ILE A 15 3.20 34.30 -2.17
CA ILE A 15 2.09 35.14 -1.70
C ILE A 15 2.19 35.35 -0.16
N LYS A 16 2.43 34.24 0.57
CA LYS A 16 2.63 34.21 2.03
C LYS A 16 3.84 33.34 2.33
N LYS A 17 5.03 33.95 2.41
CA LYS A 17 6.30 33.23 2.60
C LYS A 17 6.55 32.90 4.07
N GLY A 18 7.31 31.84 4.29
CA GLY A 18 7.79 31.41 5.59
C GLY A 18 6.74 30.76 6.47
N LEU A 19 7.10 30.59 7.73
CA LEU A 19 6.26 29.97 8.74
C LEU A 19 4.97 30.76 8.99
N LYS A 20 3.84 30.09 8.85
CA LYS A 20 2.56 30.65 9.31
C LYS A 20 2.37 30.37 10.80
N GLU A 21 2.31 31.42 11.59
CA GLU A 21 2.00 31.33 13.02
C GLU A 21 0.50 31.32 13.26
N TYR A 22 0.05 30.51 14.22
CA TYR A 22 -1.32 30.42 14.67
C TYR A 22 -1.44 30.90 16.11
N LYS A 23 -2.26 31.94 16.32
CA LYS A 23 -2.53 32.44 17.67
C LYS A 23 -3.42 31.50 18.42
N VAL A 24 -2.95 31.02 19.56
CA VAL A 24 -3.73 30.22 20.51
C VAL A 24 -4.13 31.09 21.69
N ASN A 25 -5.43 31.27 21.91
CA ASN A 25 -5.97 32.04 23.01
C ASN A 25 -6.13 31.14 24.26
N LYS A 26 -5.85 31.69 25.44
CA LYS A 26 -6.10 30.98 26.69
C LYS A 26 -7.61 30.88 26.95
N SER A 27 -8.03 29.77 27.57
CA SER A 27 -9.42 29.57 27.98
C SER A 27 -9.51 28.91 29.37
N ASN A 28 -10.73 28.86 29.90
CA ASN A 28 -11.05 28.19 31.15
C ASN A 28 -11.66 26.78 30.92
N TYR A 29 -11.65 26.29 29.69
CA TYR A 29 -12.12 24.94 29.40
C TYR A 29 -11.20 23.92 30.03
N LYS A 30 -11.78 22.94 30.76
CA LYS A 30 -11.03 21.93 31.50
C LYS A 30 -11.60 20.54 31.23
N PHE A 31 -10.70 19.57 31.17
CA PHE A 31 -11.07 18.16 31.23
C PHE A 31 -10.29 17.44 32.32
N LYS A 32 -10.81 16.30 32.74
CA LYS A 32 -10.15 15.35 33.64
C LYS A 32 -9.97 14.02 32.94
N ILE A 33 -8.85 13.36 33.18
CA ILE A 33 -8.58 12.00 32.73
C ILE A 33 -8.69 11.08 33.93
N ASP A 34 -9.57 10.10 33.83
CA ASP A 34 -9.68 9.04 34.85
C ASP A 34 -8.53 8.04 34.65
N SER A 35 -7.95 7.58 35.75
CA SER A 35 -6.89 6.55 35.72
C SER A 35 -7.32 5.25 35.03
N LYS A 36 -8.59 4.96 34.97
CA LYS A 36 -9.19 3.78 34.34
C LYS A 36 -8.84 3.68 32.84
N VAL A 37 -8.72 4.82 32.12
CA VAL A 37 -8.39 4.83 30.67
C VAL A 37 -6.93 4.44 30.37
N LYS A 38 -6.07 4.41 31.41
CA LYS A 38 -4.61 4.19 31.25
C LYS A 38 -4.26 2.91 30.52
N ASN A 39 -5.04 1.86 30.72
CA ASN A 39 -4.78 0.55 30.10
C ASN A 39 -5.47 0.37 28.74
N VAL A 40 -6.36 1.27 28.36
CA VAL A 40 -7.15 1.17 27.12
C VAL A 40 -6.61 2.15 26.07
N ARG A 41 -6.67 3.46 26.39
CA ARG A 41 -6.32 4.52 25.45
C ARG A 41 -5.89 5.79 26.19
N PRO A 42 -4.63 5.83 26.70
CA PRO A 42 -4.22 6.79 27.73
C PRO A 42 -3.94 8.20 27.24
N CYS A 43 -3.63 8.38 25.95
CA CYS A 43 -3.14 9.65 25.41
C CYS A 43 -4.30 10.49 24.90
N VAL A 44 -4.31 11.77 25.24
CA VAL A 44 -5.34 12.73 24.79
C VAL A 44 -4.73 14.08 24.50
N ALA A 45 -5.31 14.79 23.52
CA ALA A 45 -5.15 16.21 23.31
C ALA A 45 -6.47 16.80 22.81
N GLN A 46 -6.69 18.08 23.08
CA GLN A 46 -7.96 18.72 22.77
C GLN A 46 -7.77 20.17 22.38
N ALA A 47 -8.75 20.72 21.69
CA ALA A 47 -8.82 22.13 21.37
C ALA A 47 -10.26 22.60 21.27
N VAL A 48 -10.45 23.91 21.44
CA VAL A 48 -11.69 24.58 21.08
C VAL A 48 -11.38 25.54 19.94
N VAL A 49 -12.24 25.57 18.93
CA VAL A 49 -12.22 26.55 17.84
C VAL A 49 -13.53 27.31 17.85
N LYS A 50 -13.47 28.63 17.93
CA LYS A 50 -14.66 29.50 17.97
C LYS A 50 -14.76 30.35 16.72
N ASP A 51 -15.97 30.86 16.50
CA ASP A 51 -16.29 31.81 15.43
C ASP A 51 -16.01 31.24 14.01
N ILE A 52 -16.09 29.92 13.85
CA ILE A 52 -15.94 29.28 12.56
C ILE A 52 -17.29 29.30 11.81
N LYS A 53 -17.21 29.58 10.51
CA LYS A 53 -18.38 29.45 9.63
C LYS A 53 -18.25 28.17 8.82
N LEU A 54 -19.23 27.31 8.93
CA LEU A 54 -19.27 26.01 8.26
C LEU A 54 -20.45 25.97 7.29
N ASP A 55 -20.16 25.70 6.05
CA ASP A 55 -21.12 25.22 5.06
C ASP A 55 -20.94 23.69 4.87
N ILE A 56 -21.79 23.07 4.05
CA ILE A 56 -21.74 21.64 3.80
C ILE A 56 -20.37 21.20 3.25
N ASP A 57 -19.79 21.99 2.35
CA ASP A 57 -18.50 21.66 1.73
C ASP A 57 -17.36 21.75 2.75
N SER A 58 -17.39 22.74 3.64
CA SER A 58 -16.44 22.86 4.75
C SER A 58 -16.52 21.69 5.73
N ILE A 59 -17.73 21.28 6.10
CA ILE A 59 -17.95 20.09 6.95
C ILE A 59 -17.40 18.85 6.26
N ASN A 60 -17.76 18.62 5.00
CA ASN A 60 -17.29 17.47 4.22
C ASN A 60 -15.76 17.46 4.09
N SER A 61 -15.13 18.61 3.86
CA SER A 61 -13.67 18.73 3.78
C SER A 61 -12.99 18.39 5.11
N LEU A 62 -13.51 18.89 6.24
CA LEU A 62 -13.00 18.57 7.57
C LEU A 62 -13.19 17.09 7.92
N MET A 63 -14.34 16.49 7.59
CA MET A 63 -14.58 15.05 7.78
C MET A 63 -13.65 14.21 6.91
N LYS A 64 -13.42 14.58 5.65
CA LYS A 64 -12.44 13.91 4.77
C LYS A 64 -11.01 14.02 5.30
N LEU A 65 -10.63 15.18 5.85
CA LEU A 65 -9.32 15.34 6.51
C LEU A 65 -9.19 14.42 7.72
N GLN A 66 -10.21 14.40 8.58
CA GLN A 66 -10.27 13.53 9.76
C GLN A 66 -10.15 12.06 9.37
N GLU A 67 -10.92 11.58 8.38
CA GLU A 67 -10.85 10.17 7.94
C GLU A 67 -9.49 9.82 7.32
N LYS A 68 -8.90 10.71 6.52
CA LYS A 68 -7.54 10.49 6.01
C LYS A 68 -6.51 10.36 7.14
N LEU A 69 -6.60 11.21 8.17
CA LEU A 69 -5.73 11.11 9.34
C LEU A 69 -6.00 9.82 10.15
N HIS A 70 -7.25 9.39 10.29
CA HIS A 70 -7.59 8.11 10.92
C HIS A 70 -6.93 6.92 10.21
N MET A 71 -7.02 6.88 8.88
CA MET A 71 -6.49 5.77 8.07
C MET A 71 -4.96 5.74 8.06
N THR A 72 -4.32 6.91 7.90
CA THR A 72 -2.86 7.03 7.72
C THR A 72 -2.13 7.20 9.06
N HIS A 73 -2.08 8.41 9.58
CA HIS A 73 -1.43 8.75 10.84
C HIS A 73 -1.99 7.98 12.04
N GLY A 74 -3.29 7.76 12.06
CA GLY A 74 -4.02 7.01 13.07
C GLY A 74 -3.91 5.49 12.94
N ARG A 75 -3.37 4.95 11.85
CA ARG A 75 -3.30 3.51 11.55
C ARG A 75 -4.64 2.82 11.71
N ASN A 76 -5.64 3.27 10.94
CA ASN A 76 -7.03 2.83 11.05
C ASN A 76 -7.56 2.98 12.49
N ARG A 77 -7.39 4.16 13.07
CA ARG A 77 -7.79 4.55 14.43
C ARG A 77 -7.08 3.81 15.58
N LYS A 78 -6.23 2.83 15.29
CA LYS A 78 -5.48 2.08 16.32
C LYS A 78 -4.55 2.99 17.12
N LYS A 79 -3.75 3.84 16.43
CA LYS A 79 -2.78 4.73 17.06
C LYS A 79 -3.42 6.04 17.53
N VAL A 80 -4.25 6.67 16.68
CA VAL A 80 -4.93 7.93 16.95
C VAL A 80 -6.34 7.91 16.35
N SER A 81 -7.32 8.38 17.10
CA SER A 81 -8.64 8.76 16.59
C SER A 81 -8.97 10.19 17.04
N MET A 82 -9.80 10.87 16.27
CA MET A 82 -10.19 12.24 16.47
C MET A 82 -11.71 12.39 16.38
N GLY A 83 -12.27 13.35 17.13
CA GLY A 83 -13.66 13.72 17.07
C GLY A 83 -13.83 15.23 16.89
N LEU A 84 -14.84 15.62 16.14
CA LEU A 84 -15.33 17.01 16.04
C LEU A 84 -16.74 17.07 16.57
N TYR A 85 -17.02 18.07 17.40
CA TYR A 85 -18.28 18.20 18.13
C TYR A 85 -18.75 19.66 18.15
N ASP A 86 -20.04 19.85 18.23
CA ASP A 86 -20.64 21.13 18.50
C ASP A 86 -20.44 21.51 19.99
N LEU A 87 -19.54 22.49 20.23
CA LEU A 87 -19.18 22.93 21.59
C LEU A 87 -20.37 23.45 22.38
N ASP A 88 -21.32 24.10 21.72
CA ASP A 88 -22.43 24.79 22.39
C ASP A 88 -23.45 23.78 22.96
N LYS A 89 -23.39 22.52 22.52
CA LYS A 89 -24.23 21.42 23.02
C LYS A 89 -23.62 20.67 24.21
N MET A 90 -22.44 21.07 24.72
CA MET A 90 -21.69 20.38 25.77
C MET A 90 -21.55 21.23 27.03
N LYS A 91 -21.37 20.60 28.19
CA LYS A 91 -21.11 21.27 29.45
C LYS A 91 -19.78 20.83 30.06
N PHE A 92 -18.89 21.81 30.28
CA PHE A 92 -17.61 21.58 30.96
C PHE A 92 -17.73 21.60 32.49
N PRO A 93 -16.81 20.89 33.21
CA PRO A 93 -15.65 20.15 32.72
C PRO A 93 -16.03 18.80 32.08
N LEU A 94 -15.24 18.37 31.09
CA LEU A 94 -15.35 17.06 30.49
C LEU A 94 -14.56 16.03 31.30
N VAL A 95 -14.98 14.76 31.25
CA VAL A 95 -14.28 13.64 31.88
C VAL A 95 -14.06 12.55 30.85
N TYR A 96 -12.81 12.15 30.68
CA TYR A 96 -12.44 10.97 29.90
C TYR A 96 -12.28 9.79 30.85
N THR A 97 -13.15 8.81 30.75
CA THR A 97 -13.22 7.65 31.64
C THR A 97 -13.55 6.39 30.87
N THR A 98 -13.61 5.25 31.54
CA THR A 98 -14.22 4.03 31.00
C THR A 98 -15.61 3.83 31.56
N LYS A 99 -16.47 3.19 30.79
CA LYS A 99 -17.84 2.81 31.20
C LYS A 99 -18.06 1.33 30.91
N PRO A 100 -18.93 0.67 31.72
CA PRO A 100 -19.30 -0.71 31.47
C PRO A 100 -20.11 -0.85 30.17
N VAL A 101 -20.19 -2.05 29.67
CA VAL A 101 -20.75 -2.37 28.36
C VAL A 101 -22.25 -2.04 28.20
N ASP A 102 -22.99 -1.96 29.29
CA ASP A 102 -24.42 -1.64 29.38
C ASP A 102 -24.72 -0.13 29.45
N PHE A 103 -23.68 0.72 29.55
CA PHE A 103 -23.84 2.17 29.52
C PHE A 103 -24.38 2.60 28.14
N LYS A 104 -25.40 3.49 28.16
CA LYS A 104 -26.14 3.87 26.94
C LYS A 104 -25.93 5.31 26.53
N PHE A 105 -25.95 5.56 25.24
CA PHE A 105 -26.10 6.87 24.60
C PHE A 105 -26.58 6.70 23.16
N GLN A 106 -27.02 7.79 22.52
CA GLN A 106 -27.41 7.78 21.11
C GLN A 106 -26.17 8.00 20.23
N PRO A 107 -25.69 6.96 19.52
CA PRO A 107 -24.54 7.13 18.62
C PRO A 107 -24.95 7.93 17.38
N LEU A 108 -23.97 8.56 16.75
CA LEU A 108 -24.14 9.35 15.52
C LEU A 108 -24.78 8.49 14.42
N ASP A 109 -25.75 9.06 13.70
CA ASP A 109 -26.53 8.41 12.65
C ASP A 109 -27.45 7.28 13.17
N SER A 110 -27.80 7.27 14.44
CA SER A 110 -28.81 6.40 15.04
C SER A 110 -30.01 7.21 15.51
N ASP A 111 -31.19 6.62 15.43
CA ASP A 111 -32.45 7.18 15.91
C ASP A 111 -32.81 6.76 17.35
N ARG A 112 -32.00 5.88 17.98
CA ARG A 112 -32.20 5.35 19.33
C ARG A 112 -30.93 5.35 20.17
N GLU A 113 -31.14 5.31 21.50
CA GLU A 113 -30.04 5.00 22.42
C GLU A 113 -29.62 3.53 22.27
N MET A 114 -28.32 3.30 22.32
CA MET A 114 -27.70 1.98 22.26
C MET A 114 -26.71 1.83 23.41
N SER A 115 -26.58 0.64 23.97
CA SER A 115 -25.50 0.32 24.89
C SER A 115 -24.16 0.28 24.14
N LEU A 116 -23.02 0.41 24.85
CA LEU A 116 -21.69 0.31 24.24
C LEU A 116 -21.49 -1.04 23.54
N HIS A 117 -22.12 -2.10 24.07
CA HIS A 117 -22.12 -3.43 23.47
C HIS A 117 -22.93 -3.47 22.18
N GLU A 118 -24.19 -3.01 22.20
CA GLU A 118 -25.04 -2.93 21.00
C GLU A 118 -24.38 -2.09 19.89
N ILE A 119 -23.68 -1.01 20.24
CA ILE A 119 -22.95 -0.19 19.26
C ILE A 119 -21.90 -1.04 18.54
N LEU A 120 -21.13 -1.88 19.25
CA LEU A 120 -20.09 -2.71 18.63
C LEU A 120 -20.65 -3.86 17.79
N GLU A 121 -21.85 -4.33 18.07
CA GLU A 121 -22.48 -5.46 17.35
C GLU A 121 -23.41 -5.05 16.22
N GLU A 122 -24.11 -3.91 16.36
CA GLU A 122 -25.19 -3.54 15.45
C GLU A 122 -24.91 -2.29 14.63
N HIS A 123 -24.14 -1.32 15.19
CA HIS A 123 -23.86 -0.07 14.47
C HIS A 123 -22.74 -0.27 13.44
N PRO A 124 -22.88 0.20 12.18
CA PRO A 124 -21.85 0.01 11.11
C PRO A 124 -20.44 0.39 11.54
N LYS A 125 -20.27 1.56 12.19
CA LYS A 125 -18.96 1.98 12.72
C LYS A 125 -18.52 1.16 13.92
N GLY A 126 -19.44 0.63 14.70
CA GLY A 126 -19.17 -0.29 15.79
C GLY A 126 -18.55 -1.59 15.26
N ILE A 127 -19.22 -2.24 14.33
CA ILE A 127 -18.75 -3.49 13.66
C ILE A 127 -17.38 -3.28 13.03
N GLU A 128 -17.18 -2.17 12.31
CA GLU A 128 -15.92 -1.83 11.64
C GLU A 128 -14.75 -1.74 12.64
N PHE A 129 -14.96 -1.11 13.81
CA PHE A 129 -13.90 -0.79 14.75
C PHE A 129 -13.94 -1.59 16.07
N ALA A 130 -14.87 -2.54 16.26
CA ALA A 130 -14.99 -3.38 17.46
C ALA A 130 -13.66 -4.05 17.83
N HIS A 131 -12.90 -4.49 16.84
CA HIS A 131 -11.61 -5.16 17.02
C HIS A 131 -10.58 -4.34 17.79
N LEU A 132 -10.71 -3.00 17.85
CA LEU A 132 -9.81 -2.11 18.59
C LEU A 132 -10.09 -2.12 20.10
N LEU A 133 -11.26 -2.61 20.50
CA LEU A 133 -11.70 -2.68 21.90
C LEU A 133 -11.82 -4.13 22.41
N ASN A 134 -11.44 -5.12 21.61
CA ASN A 134 -11.46 -6.51 22.00
C ASN A 134 -10.57 -6.77 23.23
N GLY A 135 -11.12 -7.51 24.20
CA GLY A 135 -10.40 -7.90 25.42
C GLY A 135 -10.53 -6.91 26.59
N PHE A 136 -11.16 -5.75 26.39
CA PHE A 136 -11.45 -4.83 27.48
C PHE A 136 -12.85 -5.09 28.07
N LYS A 137 -12.97 -4.96 29.40
CA LYS A 137 -14.27 -5.12 30.13
C LYS A 137 -15.07 -3.83 30.18
N GLU A 138 -14.41 -2.70 30.09
CA GLU A 138 -14.98 -1.36 30.03
C GLU A 138 -14.41 -0.61 28.83
N TYR A 139 -15.21 0.27 28.23
CA TYR A 139 -14.81 1.00 27.03
C TYR A 139 -14.62 2.50 27.31
N PRO A 140 -13.67 3.16 26.64
CA PRO A 140 -13.39 4.57 26.84
C PRO A 140 -14.56 5.42 26.35
N VAL A 141 -14.97 6.39 27.15
CA VAL A 141 -16.08 7.31 26.87
C VAL A 141 -15.70 8.73 27.32
N TRP A 142 -16.03 9.71 26.52
CA TRP A 142 -16.07 11.10 26.93
C TRP A 142 -17.45 11.43 27.48
N ILE A 143 -17.52 12.03 28.66
CA ILE A 143 -18.74 12.50 29.29
C ILE A 143 -18.64 13.97 29.70
N ASP A 144 -19.74 14.67 29.61
CA ASP A 144 -19.86 16.07 30.05
C ASP A 144 -20.19 16.20 31.55
N ALA A 145 -20.23 17.44 32.05
CA ALA A 145 -20.52 17.72 33.43
C ALA A 145 -21.93 17.27 33.89
N LYS A 146 -22.85 16.99 32.97
CA LYS A 146 -24.18 16.44 33.25
C LYS A 146 -24.21 14.90 33.21
N GLY A 147 -23.08 14.26 32.97
CA GLY A 147 -22.98 12.80 32.82
C GLY A 147 -23.38 12.28 31.43
N LYS A 148 -23.61 13.16 30.44
CA LYS A 148 -24.01 12.80 29.09
C LYS A 148 -22.80 12.36 28.28
N ALA A 149 -22.91 11.26 27.54
CA ALA A 149 -21.85 10.80 26.67
C ALA A 149 -21.71 11.73 25.46
N ILE A 150 -20.46 12.04 25.11
CA ILE A 150 -20.08 12.81 23.94
C ILE A 150 -19.60 11.89 22.82
N SER A 151 -18.86 10.84 23.18
CA SER A 151 -18.34 9.84 22.24
C SER A 151 -17.82 8.61 22.95
N MET A 152 -17.64 7.54 22.18
CA MET A 152 -16.95 6.30 22.50
C MET A 152 -15.72 6.14 21.61
N PRO A 153 -14.58 6.77 21.95
CA PRO A 153 -13.35 6.61 21.16
C PRO A 153 -12.84 5.14 21.20
N PRO A 154 -12.27 4.60 20.12
CA PRO A 154 -12.06 5.23 18.81
C PRO A 154 -13.21 5.01 17.82
N VAL A 155 -14.38 4.63 18.28
CA VAL A 155 -15.49 4.10 17.48
C VAL A 155 -16.38 5.20 16.91
N ILE A 156 -17.12 5.95 17.78
CA ILE A 156 -18.18 6.83 17.32
C ILE A 156 -18.47 8.00 18.28
N ASN A 157 -18.94 9.12 17.69
CA ASN A 157 -19.44 10.26 18.43
C ASN A 157 -20.91 10.10 18.80
N SER A 158 -21.42 10.94 19.70
CA SER A 158 -22.85 11.03 20.03
C SER A 158 -23.58 11.92 19.03
N GLU A 159 -24.82 11.56 18.70
CA GLU A 159 -25.75 12.35 17.90
C GLU A 159 -26.01 13.73 18.52
N ASP A 160 -26.07 13.80 19.83
CA ASP A 160 -26.33 15.04 20.58
C ASP A 160 -25.34 16.16 20.32
N THR A 161 -24.13 15.84 19.92
CA THR A 161 -23.06 16.80 19.66
C THR A 161 -22.70 16.90 18.18
N ARG A 162 -23.62 16.45 17.32
CA ARG A 162 -23.45 16.50 15.85
C ARG A 162 -23.12 17.93 15.39
N VAL A 163 -22.09 18.02 14.56
CA VAL A 163 -21.69 19.24 13.85
C VAL A 163 -22.64 19.46 12.67
N THR A 164 -23.14 20.67 12.53
CA THR A 164 -24.05 21.09 11.46
C THR A 164 -23.62 22.42 10.86
N THR A 165 -24.28 22.89 9.84
CA THR A 165 -24.04 24.22 9.24
C THR A 165 -24.34 25.39 10.21
N GLU A 166 -25.12 25.13 11.28
CA GLU A 166 -25.39 26.11 12.33
C GLU A 166 -24.30 26.17 13.41
N THR A 167 -23.42 25.18 13.46
CA THR A 167 -22.31 25.12 14.42
C THR A 167 -21.34 26.29 14.17
N ARG A 168 -21.02 27.04 15.23
CA ARG A 168 -20.07 28.17 15.21
C ARG A 168 -18.86 27.93 16.08
N ASN A 169 -18.98 27.04 17.04
CA ASN A 169 -17.95 26.70 18.00
C ASN A 169 -17.73 25.20 17.98
N LEU A 170 -16.50 24.77 17.73
CA LEU A 170 -16.11 23.36 17.71
C LEU A 170 -15.31 23.00 18.95
N PHE A 171 -15.62 21.86 19.52
CA PHE A 171 -14.71 21.11 20.35
C PHE A 171 -14.05 20.02 19.49
N ILE A 172 -12.75 19.85 19.61
CA ILE A 172 -11.97 18.87 18.87
C ILE A 172 -11.20 18.04 19.88
N ASP A 173 -11.37 16.72 19.87
CA ASP A 173 -10.56 15.80 20.64
C ASP A 173 -9.71 14.90 19.77
N SER A 174 -8.61 14.44 20.33
CA SER A 174 -7.80 13.35 19.81
C SER A 174 -7.44 12.41 20.95
N THR A 175 -7.65 11.12 20.76
CA THR A 175 -7.28 10.08 21.71
C THR A 175 -6.40 9.04 21.06
N GLY A 176 -5.51 8.41 21.82
CA GLY A 176 -4.59 7.44 21.25
C GLY A 176 -3.73 6.67 22.23
N THR A 177 -2.75 5.99 21.65
CA THR A 177 -1.73 5.21 22.36
C THR A 177 -0.35 5.87 22.33
N ASP A 178 -0.21 7.00 21.62
CA ASP A 178 1.05 7.75 21.45
C ASP A 178 0.74 9.25 21.58
N GLN A 179 1.30 9.91 22.60
CA GLN A 179 0.98 11.31 22.91
C GLN A 179 1.41 12.28 21.80
N ASN A 180 2.60 12.09 21.21
CA ASN A 180 3.08 12.96 20.14
C ASN A 180 2.17 12.89 18.92
N ALA A 181 1.70 11.68 18.58
CA ALA A 181 0.79 11.47 17.47
C ALA A 181 -0.58 12.10 17.71
N VAL A 182 -1.08 12.04 18.94
CA VAL A 182 -2.36 12.65 19.36
C VAL A 182 -2.29 14.17 19.29
N GLU A 183 -1.20 14.78 19.77
CA GLU A 183 -0.97 16.23 19.72
C GLU A 183 -0.82 16.73 18.28
N LEU A 184 -0.07 16.01 17.45
CA LEU A 184 0.08 16.36 16.03
C LEU A 184 -1.27 16.35 15.29
N ALA A 185 -2.10 15.35 15.54
CA ALA A 185 -3.42 15.27 14.92
C ALA A 185 -4.29 16.48 15.26
N ILE A 186 -4.30 16.90 16.53
CA ILE A 186 -4.96 18.16 16.96
C ILE A 186 -4.37 19.36 16.24
N ASN A 187 -3.05 19.49 16.17
CA ASN A 187 -2.38 20.62 15.52
C ASN A 187 -2.75 20.74 14.03
N ILE A 188 -2.86 19.62 13.33
CA ILE A 188 -3.30 19.60 11.92
C ILE A 188 -4.75 20.08 11.79
N LEU A 189 -5.66 19.55 12.62
CA LEU A 189 -7.08 19.91 12.56
C LEU A 189 -7.34 21.37 12.93
N VAL A 190 -6.71 21.86 14.01
CA VAL A 190 -6.90 23.28 14.40
C VAL A 190 -6.28 24.25 13.41
N ALA A 191 -5.16 23.87 12.75
CA ALA A 191 -4.59 24.67 11.67
C ALA A 191 -5.55 24.78 10.49
N ALA A 192 -6.20 23.65 10.09
CA ALA A 192 -7.22 23.67 9.04
C ALA A 192 -8.42 24.54 9.41
N CYS A 193 -8.91 24.46 10.65
CA CYS A 193 -10.01 25.30 11.13
C CYS A 193 -9.62 26.78 11.19
N ALA A 194 -8.39 27.10 11.60
CA ALA A 194 -7.89 28.48 11.66
C ALA A 194 -7.68 29.08 10.25
N ASP A 195 -7.34 28.27 9.26
CA ASP A 195 -7.28 28.70 7.86
C ASP A 195 -8.67 29.07 7.30
N ARG A 196 -9.73 28.58 7.94
CA ARG A 196 -11.15 28.98 7.71
C ARG A 196 -11.62 30.08 8.67
N ASN A 197 -10.69 30.86 9.23
CA ASN A 197 -10.94 31.98 10.14
C ASN A 197 -11.44 31.59 11.54
N GLY A 198 -11.38 30.32 11.93
CA GLY A 198 -11.65 29.88 13.29
C GLY A 198 -10.60 30.41 14.28
N LYS A 199 -11.01 30.76 15.48
CA LYS A 199 -10.13 31.22 16.57
C LYS A 199 -9.82 30.05 17.51
N ILE A 200 -8.54 29.73 17.67
CA ILE A 200 -8.08 28.60 18.49
C ILE A 200 -8.05 29.01 19.97
N TYR A 201 -8.55 28.13 20.83
CA TYR A 201 -8.50 28.28 22.29
C TYR A 201 -7.97 26.99 22.94
N THR A 202 -7.22 27.18 24.03
CA THR A 202 -6.70 26.03 24.80
C THR A 202 -7.81 25.29 25.55
N VAL A 203 -7.62 23.98 25.70
CA VAL A 203 -8.29 23.13 26.68
C VAL A 203 -7.19 22.48 27.51
N ASN A 204 -7.12 22.77 28.81
CA ASN A 204 -5.91 22.58 29.61
C ASN A 204 -4.70 23.27 28.92
N ASP A 205 -3.66 22.48 28.52
CA ASP A 205 -2.43 22.98 27.89
C ASP A 205 -2.39 22.76 26.39
N PHE A 206 -3.44 22.17 25.78
CA PHE A 206 -3.51 21.90 24.34
C PHE A 206 -4.38 22.94 23.59
N PRO A 207 -4.13 23.16 22.27
CA PRO A 207 -3.04 22.61 21.46
C PRO A 207 -1.72 23.38 21.66
N ASN A 208 -0.59 22.70 21.40
CA ASN A 208 0.71 23.34 21.35
C ASN A 208 1.09 23.62 19.89
N MET A 209 0.88 24.86 19.45
CA MET A 209 1.17 25.30 18.07
C MET A 209 2.57 25.94 17.92
N LYS A 210 3.45 25.78 18.91
CA LYS A 210 4.83 26.32 18.83
C LYS A 210 5.61 25.55 17.75
N ALA A 211 6.34 26.31 16.94
CA ALA A 211 7.22 25.71 15.93
C ALA A 211 8.35 24.91 16.58
N GLY A 212 8.63 23.75 15.99
CA GLY A 212 9.85 22.99 16.27
C GLY A 212 11.08 23.71 15.71
N SER A 213 12.27 23.26 16.10
CA SER A 213 13.54 23.89 15.66
C SER A 213 14.55 22.80 15.31
N ILE A 214 15.11 22.88 14.08
CA ILE A 214 16.16 21.98 13.59
C ILE A 214 17.35 22.84 13.17
N LYS A 215 18.54 22.53 13.69
CA LYS A 215 19.78 23.23 13.30
C LYS A 215 20.12 22.88 11.85
N LEU A 216 20.30 23.89 11.01
CA LEU A 216 20.65 23.71 9.60
C LEU A 216 22.12 23.25 9.46
N ASP A 217 22.34 22.18 8.70
CA ASP A 217 23.66 21.74 8.24
C ASP A 217 23.77 21.95 6.72
N LEU A 218 24.30 23.11 6.33
CA LEU A 218 24.43 23.49 4.93
C LEU A 218 25.39 22.56 4.15
N ASN A 219 26.42 22.05 4.81
CA ASN A 219 27.38 21.14 4.17
C ASN A 219 26.71 19.79 3.85
N TYR A 220 25.92 19.28 4.79
CA TYR A 220 25.14 18.07 4.55
C TYR A 220 24.16 18.25 3.39
N ILE A 221 23.41 19.35 3.38
CA ILE A 221 22.43 19.65 2.32
C ILE A 221 23.09 19.71 0.95
N ASN A 222 24.18 20.47 0.81
CA ASN A 222 24.92 20.56 -0.46
C ASN A 222 25.50 19.21 -0.89
N LYS A 223 25.99 18.40 0.06
CA LYS A 223 26.51 17.05 -0.22
C LYS A 223 25.42 16.10 -0.74
N ILE A 224 24.23 16.11 -0.13
CA ILE A 224 23.14 15.18 -0.49
C ILE A 224 22.46 15.59 -1.80
N THR A 225 22.23 16.90 -1.99
CA THR A 225 21.53 17.42 -3.18
C THR A 225 22.44 17.60 -4.39
N GLY A 226 23.75 17.63 -4.19
CA GLY A 226 24.70 18.01 -5.24
C GLY A 226 24.67 19.52 -5.61
N LEU A 227 23.86 20.30 -4.88
CA LEU A 227 23.77 21.76 -5.06
C LEU A 227 24.97 22.46 -4.41
N ASN A 228 25.15 23.73 -4.73
CA ASN A 228 26.12 24.61 -4.07
C ASN A 228 25.42 25.90 -3.61
N VAL A 229 24.34 25.71 -2.85
CA VAL A 229 23.50 26.82 -2.35
C VAL A 229 24.14 27.47 -1.14
N LYS A 230 23.98 28.80 -1.04
CA LYS A 230 24.44 29.62 0.09
C LYS A 230 23.30 29.81 1.10
N GLN A 231 23.65 30.23 2.32
CA GLN A 231 22.67 30.36 3.42
C GLN A 231 21.53 31.35 3.11
N ASN A 232 21.81 32.44 2.38
CA ASN A 232 20.78 33.41 1.96
C ASN A 232 19.81 32.80 0.91
N GLU A 233 20.31 31.96 0.02
CA GLU A 233 19.49 31.23 -0.97
C GLU A 233 18.62 30.18 -0.27
N VAL A 234 19.21 29.39 0.64
CA VAL A 234 18.48 28.41 1.46
C VAL A 234 17.34 29.06 2.25
N LYS A 235 17.57 30.25 2.81
CA LYS A 235 16.50 31.00 3.49
C LYS A 235 15.30 31.23 2.57
N ALA A 236 15.55 31.72 1.36
CA ALA A 236 14.48 31.99 0.40
C ALA A 236 13.76 30.72 -0.08
N LEU A 237 14.50 29.61 -0.23
CA LEU A 237 13.95 28.32 -0.61
C LEU A 237 13.07 27.73 0.51
N LEU A 238 13.54 27.74 1.75
CA LEU A 238 12.76 27.30 2.91
C LEU A 238 11.48 28.12 3.12
N GLU A 239 11.54 29.45 2.89
CA GLU A 239 10.37 30.31 2.98
C GLU A 239 9.28 29.97 1.95
N LYS A 240 9.66 29.49 0.74
CA LYS A 240 8.70 28.95 -0.24
C LYS A 240 8.02 27.69 0.26
N MET A 241 8.68 26.91 1.09
CA MET A 241 8.14 25.65 1.65
C MET A 241 7.39 25.86 2.98
N GLY A 242 7.14 27.11 3.37
CA GLY A 242 6.44 27.45 4.61
C GLY A 242 7.27 27.20 5.87
N LEU A 243 8.60 27.17 5.74
CA LEU A 243 9.58 27.09 6.82
C LEU A 243 10.26 28.45 6.99
N THR A 244 10.87 28.71 8.15
CA THR A 244 11.61 29.96 8.39
C THR A 244 12.98 29.69 8.96
N LEU A 245 14.02 30.26 8.36
CA LEU A 245 15.38 30.21 8.89
C LEU A 245 15.59 31.39 9.86
N ASN A 246 15.81 31.07 11.14
CA ASN A 246 16.14 32.03 12.19
C ASN A 246 17.56 31.75 12.70
N GLY A 247 18.51 32.66 12.36
CA GLY A 247 19.93 32.40 12.57
C GLY A 247 20.38 31.12 11.82
N ASN A 248 20.75 30.13 12.57
CA ASN A 248 21.16 28.79 12.02
C ASN A 248 20.13 27.69 12.27
N ASN A 249 18.94 28.05 12.73
CA ASN A 249 17.87 27.11 13.04
C ASN A 249 16.70 27.29 12.08
N VAL A 250 16.21 26.17 11.53
CA VAL A 250 14.99 26.13 10.73
C VAL A 250 13.81 25.90 11.66
N LEU A 251 12.86 26.82 11.64
CA LEU A 251 11.60 26.71 12.37
C LEU A 251 10.61 25.90 11.54
N VAL A 252 10.10 24.81 12.13
CA VAL A 252 9.17 23.86 11.51
C VAL A 252 7.79 23.99 12.14
N PRO A 253 6.73 24.20 11.36
CA PRO A 253 5.38 24.34 11.89
C PRO A 253 4.92 23.11 12.69
N ALA A 254 4.18 23.30 13.77
CA ALA A 254 3.69 22.23 14.64
C ALA A 254 2.75 21.21 13.96
N TYR A 255 2.28 21.47 12.75
CA TYR A 255 1.46 20.56 11.95
C TYR A 255 2.26 19.75 10.90
N ARG A 256 3.60 19.95 10.79
CA ARG A 256 4.50 19.21 9.91
C ARG A 256 5.16 18.08 10.71
N SER A 257 4.75 16.85 10.47
CA SER A 257 5.31 15.65 11.13
C SER A 257 6.41 14.98 10.34
N ASP A 258 6.56 15.38 9.11
CA ASP A 258 7.43 14.81 8.09
C ASP A 258 8.84 15.41 8.14
N ILE A 259 9.02 16.60 8.70
CA ILE A 259 10.32 17.26 8.85
C ILE A 259 10.95 16.83 10.18
N ILE A 260 11.82 15.82 10.15
CA ILE A 260 12.43 15.20 11.32
C ILE A 260 13.93 15.53 11.41
N GLY A 261 14.60 15.70 10.25
CA GLY A 261 16.05 15.88 10.20
C GLY A 261 16.58 16.60 8.98
N GLN A 262 17.88 16.49 8.77
CA GLN A 262 18.59 17.18 7.69
C GLN A 262 18.18 16.69 6.30
N ALA A 263 17.86 15.40 6.15
CA ALA A 263 17.43 14.83 4.87
C ALA A 263 16.12 15.46 4.39
N ASP A 264 15.17 15.67 5.32
CA ASP A 264 13.88 16.31 5.00
C ASP A 264 14.08 17.78 4.62
N LEU A 265 14.98 18.49 5.31
CA LEU A 265 15.34 19.84 4.93
C LEU A 265 16.01 19.90 3.56
N ALA A 266 16.85 18.92 3.23
CA ALA A 266 17.49 18.83 1.92
C ALA A 266 16.44 18.62 0.80
N GLU A 267 15.44 17.78 1.04
CA GLU A 267 14.34 17.57 0.09
C GLU A 267 13.50 18.84 -0.11
N GLU A 268 13.10 19.50 0.96
CA GLU A 268 12.35 20.76 0.89
C GLU A 268 13.11 21.83 0.08
N ILE A 269 14.42 21.93 0.29
CA ILE A 269 15.29 22.85 -0.46
C ILE A 269 15.38 22.44 -1.93
N ALA A 270 15.54 21.15 -2.23
CA ALA A 270 15.61 20.66 -3.61
C ALA A 270 14.29 20.87 -4.38
N ILE A 271 13.14 20.64 -3.74
CA ILE A 271 11.82 20.93 -4.33
C ILE A 271 11.68 22.43 -4.63
N ALA A 272 12.02 23.28 -3.66
CA ALA A 272 11.93 24.74 -3.83
C ALA A 272 12.94 25.32 -4.85
N TYR A 273 14.09 24.64 -5.02
CA TYR A 273 15.12 24.98 -6.01
C TYR A 273 14.63 24.65 -7.41
N ASP A 274 13.85 23.60 -7.57
CA ASP A 274 13.34 23.05 -8.83
C ASP A 274 14.24 21.93 -9.39
N TYR A 275 13.73 20.70 -9.37
CA TYR A 275 14.46 19.53 -9.88
C TYR A 275 14.88 19.66 -11.35
N ASP A 276 14.10 20.35 -12.18
CA ASP A 276 14.43 20.55 -13.61
C ASP A 276 15.68 21.44 -13.82
N LYS A 277 16.06 22.21 -12.80
CA LYS A 277 17.29 23.01 -12.83
C LYS A 277 18.53 22.27 -12.39
N ILE A 278 18.37 21.08 -11.80
CA ILE A 278 19.50 20.25 -11.36
C ILE A 278 20.10 19.57 -12.60
N LYS A 279 21.33 19.93 -12.92
CA LYS A 279 22.03 19.30 -14.04
C LYS A 279 22.44 17.88 -13.67
N ALA A 280 22.01 16.92 -14.49
CA ALA A 280 22.46 15.56 -14.34
C ALA A 280 23.95 15.44 -14.73
N GLU A 281 24.74 14.86 -13.85
CA GLU A 281 26.15 14.57 -14.10
C GLU A 281 26.37 13.06 -14.10
N ILE A 282 27.06 12.56 -15.14
CA ILE A 282 27.44 11.16 -15.18
C ILE A 282 28.59 10.97 -14.18
N PRO A 283 28.42 10.10 -13.17
CA PRO A 283 29.48 9.88 -12.19
C PRO A 283 30.72 9.28 -12.86
N ASN A 284 31.90 9.81 -12.52
CA ASN A 284 33.16 9.28 -13.02
C ASN A 284 33.53 7.99 -12.23
N ILE A 285 32.81 6.91 -12.57
CA ILE A 285 33.03 5.57 -12.02
C ILE A 285 33.57 4.68 -13.13
N SER A 286 34.71 4.06 -12.89
CA SER A 286 35.32 3.10 -13.81
C SER A 286 34.80 1.68 -13.54
N THR A 287 33.48 1.49 -13.58
CA THR A 287 32.88 0.15 -13.56
C THR A 287 32.51 -0.29 -14.95
N ILE A 288 32.91 -1.50 -15.32
CA ILE A 288 32.47 -2.14 -16.57
C ILE A 288 31.24 -2.97 -16.19
N GLY A 289 30.08 -2.60 -16.75
CA GLY A 289 28.87 -3.41 -16.61
C GLY A 289 28.99 -4.69 -17.44
N GLU A 290 28.54 -5.81 -16.88
CA GLU A 290 28.43 -7.08 -17.59
C GLU A 290 27.03 -7.66 -17.37
N GLU A 291 26.43 -8.15 -18.45
CA GLU A 291 25.17 -8.89 -18.37
C GLU A 291 25.43 -10.29 -17.81
N ASP A 292 24.58 -10.74 -16.88
CA ASP A 292 24.66 -12.07 -16.31
C ASP A 292 24.64 -13.16 -17.38
N LYS A 293 25.48 -14.19 -17.21
CA LYS A 293 25.64 -15.27 -18.20
C LYS A 293 24.35 -16.06 -18.41
N PHE A 294 23.57 -16.27 -17.35
CA PHE A 294 22.32 -16.99 -17.46
C PHE A 294 21.24 -16.14 -18.13
N GLU A 295 21.23 -14.81 -17.95
CA GLU A 295 20.35 -13.91 -18.69
C GLU A 295 20.67 -13.94 -20.19
N LYS A 296 21.95 -13.90 -20.59
CA LYS A 296 22.38 -14.09 -21.99
C LYS A 296 21.90 -15.41 -22.57
N PHE A 297 21.98 -16.48 -21.79
CA PHE A 297 21.50 -17.80 -22.20
C PHE A 297 19.99 -17.82 -22.39
N LYS A 298 19.20 -17.29 -21.46
CA LYS A 298 17.72 -17.17 -21.59
C LYS A 298 17.33 -16.39 -22.83
N LYS A 299 18.00 -15.22 -23.05
CA LYS A 299 17.77 -14.38 -24.22
C LYS A 299 18.02 -15.13 -25.52
N ARG A 300 19.12 -15.89 -25.60
CA ARG A 300 19.41 -16.71 -26.77
C ARG A 300 18.32 -17.76 -27.03
N VAL A 301 17.79 -18.39 -26.01
CA VAL A 301 16.65 -19.34 -26.15
C VAL A 301 15.42 -18.62 -26.70
N SER A 302 15.06 -17.47 -26.12
CA SER A 302 13.92 -16.67 -26.59
C SER A 302 14.09 -16.21 -28.04
N GLU A 303 15.29 -15.74 -28.44
CA GLU A 303 15.56 -15.30 -29.81
C GLU A 303 15.40 -16.43 -30.84
N VAL A 304 15.78 -17.67 -30.48
CA VAL A 304 15.57 -18.84 -31.35
C VAL A 304 14.08 -19.11 -31.52
N LEU A 305 13.30 -19.08 -30.42
CA LEU A 305 11.86 -19.35 -30.48
C LEU A 305 11.10 -18.26 -31.24
N VAL A 306 11.46 -16.99 -31.07
CA VAL A 306 10.93 -15.88 -31.88
C VAL A 306 11.28 -16.08 -33.37
N GLY A 307 12.50 -16.49 -33.66
CA GLY A 307 12.96 -16.79 -35.05
C GLY A 307 12.18 -17.94 -35.70
N LEU A 308 11.63 -18.86 -34.90
CA LEU A 308 10.74 -19.94 -35.36
C LEU A 308 9.27 -19.53 -35.49
N GLY A 309 8.97 -18.24 -35.27
CA GLY A 309 7.64 -17.66 -35.41
C GLY A 309 6.72 -17.88 -34.20
N LEU A 310 7.29 -18.12 -33.01
CA LEU A 310 6.51 -18.19 -31.78
C LEU A 310 6.35 -16.82 -31.15
N LEU A 311 5.20 -16.59 -30.51
CA LEU A 311 4.91 -15.38 -29.74
C LEU A 311 5.27 -15.60 -28.27
N GLU A 312 6.07 -14.70 -27.70
CA GLU A 312 6.41 -14.72 -26.27
C GLU A 312 5.21 -14.26 -25.44
N ALA A 313 4.87 -15.06 -24.44
CA ALA A 313 3.88 -14.74 -23.43
C ALA A 313 4.56 -14.47 -22.09
N ASN A 314 3.93 -13.68 -21.25
CA ASN A 314 4.39 -13.43 -19.88
C ASN A 314 3.21 -13.50 -18.91
N ASN A 315 3.20 -14.54 -18.11
CA ASN A 315 2.16 -14.81 -17.13
C ASN A 315 2.65 -14.54 -15.70
N TYR A 316 1.71 -14.37 -14.76
CA TYR A 316 2.05 -14.27 -13.34
C TYR A 316 2.68 -15.55 -12.80
N HIS A 317 3.54 -15.41 -11.81
CA HIS A 317 4.07 -16.53 -11.03
C HIS A 317 3.00 -17.18 -10.14
N LEU A 318 1.91 -16.46 -9.87
CA LEU A 318 0.76 -16.94 -9.12
C LEU A 318 -0.27 -17.54 -10.06
N ILE A 319 -0.81 -18.69 -9.66
CA ILE A 319 -1.81 -19.45 -10.41
C ILE A 319 -2.78 -20.13 -9.45
N ASN A 320 -3.96 -20.51 -9.93
CA ASN A 320 -4.86 -21.35 -9.16
C ASN A 320 -4.27 -22.78 -9.02
N SER A 321 -4.28 -23.29 -7.81
CA SER A 321 -3.75 -24.66 -7.52
C SER A 321 -4.45 -25.74 -8.33
N LEU A 322 -5.74 -25.58 -8.62
CA LEU A 322 -6.50 -26.56 -9.43
C LEU A 322 -6.11 -26.51 -10.91
N ASP A 323 -5.73 -25.34 -11.43
CA ASP A 323 -5.32 -25.19 -12.82
C ASP A 323 -4.02 -25.95 -13.12
N GLN A 324 -3.08 -25.96 -12.18
CA GLN A 324 -1.81 -26.67 -12.37
C GLN A 324 -1.81 -28.12 -11.89
N THR A 325 -2.85 -28.56 -11.18
CA THR A 325 -2.98 -29.95 -10.72
C THR A 325 -4.15 -30.66 -11.39
N LYS A 326 -5.37 -30.54 -10.88
CA LYS A 326 -6.55 -31.29 -11.34
C LYS A 326 -6.84 -31.08 -12.82
N LYS A 327 -6.80 -29.83 -13.33
CA LYS A 327 -7.05 -29.57 -14.76
C LYS A 327 -5.98 -30.17 -15.65
N MET A 328 -4.73 -30.15 -15.17
CA MET A 328 -3.62 -30.80 -15.89
C MET A 328 -3.49 -32.30 -15.60
N ASN A 329 -4.39 -32.88 -14.82
CA ASN A 329 -4.29 -34.28 -14.39
C ASN A 329 -2.89 -34.60 -13.82
N SER A 330 -2.36 -33.74 -12.98
CA SER A 330 -0.98 -33.76 -12.46
C SER A 330 -0.96 -33.75 -10.94
N ASP A 331 0.00 -34.48 -10.36
CA ASP A 331 0.28 -34.51 -8.92
C ASP A 331 1.55 -33.77 -8.54
N PHE A 332 1.96 -32.77 -9.31
CA PHE A 332 3.12 -31.94 -8.96
C PHE A 332 2.96 -31.35 -7.58
N PRO A 333 4.01 -31.39 -6.74
CA PRO A 333 4.01 -30.68 -5.47
C PRO A 333 3.97 -29.17 -5.74
N ILE A 334 3.03 -28.50 -5.09
CA ILE A 334 2.81 -27.04 -5.25
C ILE A 334 3.06 -26.30 -3.96
N VAL A 335 3.55 -25.06 -4.07
CA VAL A 335 3.71 -24.14 -2.96
C VAL A 335 2.44 -23.29 -2.84
N LYS A 336 1.65 -23.53 -1.80
CA LYS A 336 0.42 -22.76 -1.52
C LYS A 336 0.71 -21.51 -0.70
N LEU A 337 -0.02 -20.43 -0.99
CA LEU A 337 0.02 -19.21 -0.19
C LEU A 337 -0.76 -19.39 1.11
N LYS A 338 -0.22 -18.90 2.21
CA LYS A 338 -0.88 -18.96 3.53
C LYS A 338 -2.15 -18.10 3.58
N ASN A 339 -2.10 -16.91 2.96
CA ASN A 339 -3.20 -15.93 2.90
C ASN A 339 -3.26 -15.36 1.48
N SER A 340 -3.95 -16.04 0.56
CA SER A 340 -4.19 -15.49 -0.78
C SER A 340 -5.26 -14.41 -0.74
N LEU A 341 -5.06 -13.33 -1.51
CA LEU A 341 -6.05 -12.26 -1.67
C LEU A 341 -7.22 -12.68 -2.57
N SER A 342 -7.02 -13.68 -3.42
CA SER A 342 -8.02 -14.21 -4.35
C SER A 342 -7.87 -15.73 -4.45
N GLN A 343 -8.98 -16.44 -4.67
CA GLN A 343 -8.96 -17.88 -4.96
C GLN A 343 -8.32 -18.20 -6.32
N GLU A 344 -8.26 -17.23 -7.23
CA GLU A 344 -7.63 -17.40 -8.54
C GLU A 344 -6.11 -17.50 -8.45
N TYR A 345 -5.50 -17.01 -7.36
CA TYR A 345 -4.06 -16.94 -7.18
C TYR A 345 -3.67 -17.46 -5.80
N ASP A 346 -3.96 -18.73 -5.54
CA ASP A 346 -3.74 -19.37 -4.24
C ASP A 346 -2.39 -20.10 -4.11
N SER A 347 -1.62 -20.19 -5.19
CA SER A 347 -0.36 -20.94 -5.23
C SER A 347 0.67 -20.34 -6.18
N LEU A 348 1.95 -20.68 -5.96
CA LEU A 348 3.02 -20.43 -6.93
C LEU A 348 2.99 -21.54 -8.00
N ARG A 349 3.30 -21.17 -9.24
CA ARG A 349 3.33 -22.14 -10.34
C ARG A 349 4.52 -23.10 -10.20
N ALA A 350 4.26 -24.40 -10.29
CA ALA A 350 5.28 -25.45 -10.27
C ALA A 350 5.87 -25.71 -11.66
N TRP A 351 5.15 -25.34 -12.71
CA TRP A 351 5.52 -25.44 -14.11
C TRP A 351 4.83 -24.36 -14.95
N VAL A 352 5.30 -24.14 -16.19
CA VAL A 352 4.86 -23.03 -17.04
C VAL A 352 3.68 -23.43 -17.93
N ILE A 353 3.61 -24.68 -18.38
CA ILE A 353 2.55 -25.16 -19.30
C ILE A 353 1.14 -24.76 -18.84
N PRO A 354 0.70 -24.91 -17.58
CA PRO A 354 -0.65 -24.51 -17.15
C PRO A 354 -0.95 -23.03 -17.35
N SER A 355 0.05 -22.17 -17.16
CA SER A 355 -0.09 -20.72 -17.40
C SER A 355 -0.32 -20.43 -18.89
N LEU A 356 0.40 -21.12 -19.77
CA LEU A 356 0.20 -21.02 -21.22
C LEU A 356 -1.12 -21.63 -21.68
N MET A 357 -1.60 -22.70 -21.05
CA MET A 357 -2.94 -23.25 -21.31
C MET A 357 -4.05 -22.25 -20.98
N LEU A 358 -3.90 -21.47 -19.88
CA LEU A 358 -4.81 -20.36 -19.58
C LEU A 358 -4.70 -19.24 -20.62
N THR A 359 -3.52 -18.98 -21.12
CA THR A 359 -3.30 -17.99 -22.19
C THR A 359 -4.04 -18.43 -23.46
N LEU A 360 -3.93 -19.68 -23.88
CA LEU A 360 -4.70 -20.22 -25.02
C LEU A 360 -6.21 -20.16 -24.79
N LYS A 361 -6.69 -20.56 -23.61
CA LYS A 361 -8.10 -20.45 -23.23
C LYS A 361 -8.63 -19.02 -23.38
N ASN A 362 -7.90 -18.05 -22.88
CA ASN A 362 -8.30 -16.64 -22.94
C ASN A 362 -8.24 -16.06 -24.36
N ASN A 363 -7.48 -16.71 -25.27
CA ASN A 363 -7.31 -16.31 -26.65
C ASN A 363 -7.97 -17.28 -27.66
N ARG A 364 -8.86 -18.17 -27.24
CA ARG A 364 -9.54 -19.15 -28.12
C ARG A 364 -10.31 -18.53 -29.28
N HIS A 365 -10.67 -17.24 -29.15
CA HIS A 365 -11.33 -16.47 -30.22
C HIS A 365 -10.38 -15.95 -31.30
N ARG A 366 -9.09 -16.13 -31.13
CA ARG A 366 -8.04 -15.75 -32.12
C ARG A 366 -7.86 -16.86 -33.14
N GLU A 367 -7.36 -16.47 -34.32
CA GLU A 367 -7.07 -17.39 -35.41
C GLU A 367 -5.99 -18.43 -35.03
N SER A 368 -6.12 -19.62 -35.60
CA SER A 368 -5.14 -20.70 -35.55
C SER A 368 -4.21 -20.59 -36.79
N PRO A 369 -2.95 -21.01 -36.69
CA PRO A 369 -2.28 -21.65 -35.57
C PRO A 369 -1.83 -20.67 -34.48
N GLN A 370 -1.96 -21.06 -33.21
CA GLN A 370 -1.40 -20.31 -32.09
C GLN A 370 -0.12 -21.01 -31.61
N LYS A 371 1.00 -20.31 -31.73
CA LYS A 371 2.34 -20.78 -31.35
C LYS A 371 2.88 -19.82 -30.29
N ILE A 372 2.92 -20.24 -29.04
CA ILE A 372 3.31 -19.40 -27.91
C ILE A 372 4.42 -20.04 -27.09
N PHE A 373 5.23 -19.23 -26.45
CA PHE A 373 6.20 -19.69 -25.45
C PHE A 373 6.33 -18.70 -24.30
N GLU A 374 6.89 -19.16 -23.20
CA GLU A 374 7.24 -18.33 -22.06
C GLU A 374 8.53 -18.82 -21.42
N VAL A 375 9.46 -17.89 -21.15
CA VAL A 375 10.62 -18.13 -20.29
C VAL A 375 10.30 -17.56 -18.91
N GLY A 376 10.09 -18.42 -17.92
CA GLY A 376 9.61 -17.98 -16.62
C GLY A 376 10.11 -18.82 -15.45
N ARG A 377 10.02 -18.25 -14.25
CA ARG A 377 10.36 -18.96 -13.01
C ARG A 377 9.23 -19.90 -12.60
N VAL A 378 9.62 -21.02 -12.03
CA VAL A 378 8.76 -22.00 -11.39
C VAL A 378 9.25 -22.30 -9.98
N PHE A 379 8.39 -22.78 -9.11
CA PHE A 379 8.66 -22.85 -7.69
C PHE A 379 8.33 -24.26 -7.14
N SER A 380 9.19 -24.72 -6.25
CA SER A 380 9.01 -25.97 -5.50
C SER A 380 9.42 -25.76 -4.04
N ASP A 381 9.24 -26.76 -3.23
CA ASP A 381 9.76 -26.83 -1.85
C ASP A 381 11.30 -26.77 -1.75
N LYS A 382 11.98 -27.07 -2.86
CA LYS A 382 13.46 -27.06 -2.98
C LYS A 382 14.03 -25.73 -3.48
N GLY A 383 13.17 -24.79 -3.87
CA GLY A 383 13.59 -23.51 -4.42
C GLY A 383 12.94 -23.18 -5.75
N GLU A 384 13.57 -22.27 -6.50
CA GLU A 384 13.09 -21.81 -7.79
C GLU A 384 14.02 -22.21 -8.94
N ASN A 385 13.40 -22.54 -10.08
CA ASN A 385 14.10 -22.80 -11.35
C ASN A 385 13.51 -21.89 -12.44
N THR A 386 14.28 -21.60 -13.45
CA THR A 386 13.78 -20.97 -14.68
C THR A 386 13.53 -22.03 -15.73
N ARG A 387 12.33 -22.02 -16.31
CA ARG A 387 11.94 -22.92 -17.39
C ARG A 387 11.48 -22.16 -18.62
N VAL A 388 11.62 -22.79 -19.78
CA VAL A 388 10.94 -22.36 -21.00
C VAL A 388 9.89 -23.38 -21.34
N ALA A 389 8.67 -22.92 -21.58
CA ALA A 389 7.60 -23.75 -22.12
C ALA A 389 7.16 -23.25 -23.50
N VAL A 390 6.78 -24.16 -24.36
CA VAL A 390 6.25 -23.93 -25.71
C VAL A 390 4.94 -24.67 -25.82
N LEU A 391 3.91 -23.99 -26.36
CA LEU A 391 2.66 -24.61 -26.78
C LEU A 391 2.37 -24.28 -28.26
N LEU A 392 2.01 -25.34 -28.99
CA LEU A 392 1.50 -25.26 -30.36
C LEU A 392 0.05 -25.71 -30.37
N SER A 393 -0.87 -24.82 -30.73
CA SER A 393 -2.30 -25.11 -30.83
C SER A 393 -2.80 -24.93 -32.25
N ASP A 394 -3.06 -26.02 -32.94
CA ASP A 394 -3.61 -26.08 -34.29
C ASP A 394 -4.17 -27.47 -34.57
N ILE A 395 -5.00 -27.63 -35.58
CA ILE A 395 -5.57 -28.93 -36.00
C ILE A 395 -4.49 -29.95 -36.35
N ASN A 396 -3.34 -29.52 -36.83
CA ASN A 396 -2.20 -30.36 -37.18
C ASN A 396 -1.11 -30.43 -36.10
N SER A 397 -1.33 -29.79 -34.93
CA SER A 397 -0.32 -29.80 -33.87
C SER A 397 -0.15 -31.18 -33.27
N GLY A 398 1.08 -31.68 -33.33
CA GLY A 398 1.43 -33.02 -32.82
C GLY A 398 2.87 -33.07 -32.31
N PHE A 399 3.29 -34.29 -31.99
CA PHE A 399 4.62 -34.59 -31.47
C PHE A 399 5.73 -34.15 -32.44
N THR A 400 5.52 -34.28 -33.75
CA THR A 400 6.50 -33.96 -34.79
C THR A 400 6.81 -32.47 -34.82
N GLU A 401 5.78 -31.61 -34.77
CA GLU A 401 5.94 -30.17 -34.83
C GLU A 401 6.69 -29.62 -33.62
N VAL A 402 6.34 -30.09 -32.44
CA VAL A 402 7.04 -29.62 -31.21
C VAL A 402 8.45 -30.22 -31.11
N LYS A 403 8.68 -31.42 -31.68
CA LYS A 403 10.02 -32.03 -31.77
C LYS A 403 10.92 -31.23 -32.68
N GLN A 404 10.44 -30.66 -33.79
CA GLN A 404 11.21 -29.78 -34.67
C GLN A 404 11.72 -28.53 -33.94
N ILE A 405 10.92 -28.00 -32.99
CA ILE A 405 11.35 -26.87 -32.12
C ILE A 405 12.49 -27.32 -31.19
N LEU A 406 12.35 -28.51 -30.58
CA LEU A 406 13.42 -29.08 -29.76
C LEU A 406 14.71 -29.28 -30.56
N ASP A 407 14.61 -29.77 -31.81
CA ASP A 407 15.76 -29.94 -32.68
C ASP A 407 16.43 -28.63 -33.08
N ALA A 408 15.63 -27.59 -33.31
CA ALA A 408 16.15 -26.27 -33.57
C ALA A 408 16.91 -25.67 -32.37
N LEU A 409 16.37 -25.89 -31.15
CA LEU A 409 17.06 -25.52 -29.93
C LEU A 409 18.35 -26.32 -29.72
N GLU A 410 18.33 -27.63 -30.01
CA GLU A 410 19.50 -28.49 -29.96
C GLU A 410 20.65 -27.92 -30.84
N MET A 411 20.33 -27.59 -32.07
CA MET A 411 21.28 -26.98 -33.01
C MET A 411 21.78 -25.61 -32.55
N ALA A 412 20.86 -24.73 -32.15
CA ALA A 412 21.19 -23.36 -31.78
C ALA A 412 22.04 -23.27 -30.50
N LEU A 413 21.79 -24.16 -29.55
CA LEU A 413 22.49 -24.22 -28.26
C LEU A 413 23.73 -25.11 -28.31
N ASN A 414 23.95 -25.83 -29.42
CA ASN A 414 25.03 -26.80 -29.59
C ASN A 414 25.08 -27.87 -28.48
N VAL A 415 23.92 -28.40 -28.15
CA VAL A 415 23.72 -29.49 -27.18
C VAL A 415 23.18 -30.72 -27.89
N LYS A 416 23.15 -31.87 -27.26
CA LYS A 416 22.52 -33.07 -27.78
C LYS A 416 21.42 -33.55 -26.81
N PHE A 417 20.19 -33.69 -27.34
CA PHE A 417 19.06 -34.18 -26.60
C PHE A 417 18.77 -35.65 -26.94
N GLU A 418 18.53 -36.43 -25.91
CA GLU A 418 18.14 -37.83 -26.00
C GLU A 418 16.68 -37.95 -25.53
N LEU A 419 15.84 -38.57 -26.34
CA LEU A 419 14.44 -38.84 -26.00
C LEU A 419 14.33 -40.20 -25.36
N LYS A 420 13.62 -40.27 -24.22
CA LYS A 420 13.26 -41.52 -23.56
C LYS A 420 11.75 -41.57 -23.40
N GLU A 421 11.17 -42.70 -23.86
CA GLU A 421 9.76 -42.94 -23.62
C GLU A 421 9.40 -42.86 -22.14
N THR A 422 8.29 -42.23 -21.84
CA THR A 422 7.79 -42.03 -20.47
C THR A 422 6.29 -41.89 -20.48
N ASP A 423 5.69 -42.08 -19.31
CA ASP A 423 4.29 -41.74 -19.09
C ASP A 423 4.17 -40.54 -18.17
N PHE A 424 3.32 -39.60 -18.58
CA PHE A 424 3.00 -38.42 -17.79
C PHE A 424 1.53 -38.08 -18.03
N SER A 425 0.72 -38.11 -16.99
CA SER A 425 -0.75 -38.12 -17.11
C SER A 425 -1.38 -36.87 -17.74
N SER A 426 -0.63 -35.77 -17.81
CA SER A 426 -1.04 -34.58 -18.54
C SER A 426 -0.90 -34.67 -20.06
N PHE A 427 -0.24 -35.72 -20.56
CA PHE A 427 0.00 -35.99 -21.96
C PHE A 427 -0.68 -37.29 -22.42
N ILE A 428 -0.76 -37.49 -23.71
CA ILE A 428 -1.29 -38.74 -24.30
C ILE A 428 -0.24 -39.82 -24.14
N THR A 429 -0.63 -40.95 -23.53
CA THR A 429 0.22 -42.16 -23.41
C THR A 429 0.75 -42.59 -24.77
N GLY A 430 2.04 -42.86 -24.88
CA GLY A 430 2.75 -43.19 -26.12
C GLY A 430 3.04 -42.01 -27.05
N ARG A 431 2.64 -40.77 -26.67
CA ARG A 431 2.95 -39.54 -27.37
C ARG A 431 3.65 -38.48 -26.48
N VAL A 432 4.40 -38.98 -25.50
CA VAL A 432 5.18 -38.17 -24.58
C VAL A 432 6.57 -38.78 -24.42
N ALA A 433 7.58 -37.93 -24.33
CA ALA A 433 8.95 -38.32 -24.08
C ALA A 433 9.60 -37.41 -23.02
N GLN A 434 10.42 -38.00 -22.18
CA GLN A 434 11.37 -37.31 -21.34
C GLN A 434 12.62 -36.95 -22.16
N VAL A 435 13.13 -35.75 -22.02
CA VAL A 435 14.32 -35.25 -22.71
C VAL A 435 15.47 -35.24 -21.74
N LYS A 436 16.59 -35.85 -22.15
CA LYS A 436 17.87 -35.85 -21.41
C LYS A 436 18.93 -35.08 -22.16
N CYS A 437 19.80 -34.42 -21.42
CA CYS A 437 21.03 -33.84 -21.93
C CYS A 437 22.20 -34.30 -21.07
N LYS A 438 23.20 -34.97 -21.69
CA LYS A 438 24.35 -35.59 -20.98
C LYS A 438 23.88 -36.49 -19.81
N GLY A 439 22.82 -37.25 -20.01
CA GLY A 439 22.26 -38.19 -19.04
C GLY A 439 21.36 -37.57 -17.95
N LYS A 440 21.25 -36.23 -17.88
CA LYS A 440 20.39 -35.51 -16.96
C LYS A 440 19.04 -35.22 -17.59
N GLU A 441 17.97 -35.40 -16.85
CA GLU A 441 16.60 -35.05 -17.24
C GLU A 441 16.44 -33.52 -17.22
N VAL A 442 16.08 -32.92 -18.37
CA VAL A 442 16.00 -31.48 -18.54
C VAL A 442 14.65 -31.02 -19.07
N ALA A 443 13.85 -31.89 -19.69
CA ALA A 443 12.57 -31.49 -20.30
C ALA A 443 11.58 -32.62 -20.45
N TYR A 444 10.33 -32.25 -20.73
CA TYR A 444 9.25 -33.10 -21.25
C TYR A 444 8.73 -32.52 -22.55
N ILE A 445 8.37 -33.41 -23.49
CA ILE A 445 7.81 -33.09 -24.80
C ILE A 445 6.68 -34.06 -25.14
N GLY A 446 5.58 -33.57 -25.69
CA GLY A 446 4.45 -34.44 -26.06
C GLY A 446 3.19 -33.71 -26.48
N GLU A 447 2.14 -34.53 -26.71
CA GLU A 447 0.79 -34.04 -27.01
C GLU A 447 -0.04 -34.01 -25.72
N ILE A 448 -0.71 -32.89 -25.45
CA ILE A 448 -1.52 -32.69 -24.24
C ILE A 448 -2.75 -33.64 -24.28
N ASN A 449 -3.04 -34.28 -23.15
CA ASN A 449 -4.15 -35.21 -23.01
C ASN A 449 -5.50 -34.51 -23.28
N PRO A 450 -6.41 -35.08 -24.09
CA PRO A 450 -7.74 -34.49 -24.37
C PRO A 450 -8.52 -34.08 -23.12
N LYS A 451 -8.44 -34.85 -22.04
CA LYS A 451 -9.08 -34.52 -20.77
C LYS A 451 -8.55 -33.17 -20.19
N CYS A 452 -7.27 -32.88 -20.36
CA CYS A 452 -6.70 -31.58 -19.96
C CYS A 452 -7.23 -30.49 -20.88
N LEU A 453 -7.32 -30.74 -22.20
CA LEU A 453 -7.88 -29.74 -23.13
C LEU A 453 -9.34 -29.42 -22.77
N GLU A 454 -10.18 -30.40 -22.50
CA GLU A 454 -11.56 -30.21 -22.03
C GLU A 454 -11.61 -29.37 -20.74
N ASN A 455 -10.75 -29.67 -19.76
CA ASN A 455 -10.68 -28.91 -18.50
C ASN A 455 -10.31 -27.43 -18.69
N PHE A 456 -9.56 -27.12 -19.75
CA PHE A 456 -9.21 -25.74 -20.14
C PHE A 456 -10.14 -25.15 -21.22
N GLU A 457 -11.19 -25.89 -21.61
CA GLU A 457 -12.15 -25.47 -22.66
C GLU A 457 -11.46 -25.19 -24.00
N LEU A 458 -10.47 -26.01 -24.36
CA LEU A 458 -9.72 -25.93 -25.61
C LEU A 458 -10.20 -27.04 -26.55
N GLU A 459 -10.52 -26.68 -27.79
CA GLU A 459 -11.05 -27.58 -28.81
C GLU A 459 -9.95 -28.11 -29.75
N MET A 460 -8.88 -27.36 -29.92
CA MET A 460 -7.78 -27.74 -30.80
C MET A 460 -6.74 -28.60 -30.10
N PRO A 461 -6.11 -29.53 -30.79
CA PRO A 461 -4.96 -30.26 -30.26
C PRO A 461 -3.85 -29.30 -29.82
N VAL A 462 -3.17 -29.67 -28.75
CA VAL A 462 -2.03 -28.90 -28.23
C VAL A 462 -0.82 -29.79 -28.06
N ALA A 463 0.29 -29.47 -28.71
CA ALA A 463 1.59 -30.07 -28.46
C ALA A 463 2.43 -29.14 -27.58
N ALA A 464 3.17 -29.73 -26.62
CA ALA A 464 3.88 -29.00 -25.61
C ALA A 464 5.33 -29.45 -25.40
N LEU A 465 6.19 -28.53 -25.04
CA LEU A 465 7.56 -28.73 -24.59
C LEU A 465 7.80 -27.86 -23.36
N GLU A 466 8.41 -28.41 -22.30
CA GLU A 466 8.91 -27.58 -21.21
C GLU A 466 10.32 -28.02 -20.82
N ILE A 467 11.28 -27.09 -20.91
CA ILE A 467 12.71 -27.31 -20.61
C ILE A 467 13.09 -26.56 -19.33
N ASP A 468 13.73 -27.24 -18.39
CA ASP A 468 14.36 -26.63 -17.24
C ASP A 468 15.70 -25.99 -17.65
N LEU A 469 15.70 -24.66 -17.88
CA LEU A 469 16.88 -23.92 -18.31
C LEU A 469 17.95 -23.85 -17.21
N THR A 470 17.52 -23.86 -15.93
CA THR A 470 18.46 -23.87 -14.80
C THR A 470 19.26 -25.15 -14.79
N GLU A 471 18.61 -26.30 -15.01
CA GLU A 471 19.28 -27.61 -15.05
C GLU A 471 20.07 -27.81 -16.37
N LEU A 472 19.55 -27.32 -17.49
CA LEU A 472 20.24 -27.37 -18.77
C LEU A 472 21.55 -26.57 -18.75
N ALA A 473 21.53 -25.35 -18.19
CA ALA A 473 22.72 -24.51 -18.08
C ALA A 473 23.86 -25.16 -17.24
N LYS A 474 23.51 -26.02 -16.26
CA LYS A 474 24.51 -26.71 -15.45
C LYS A 474 25.26 -27.82 -16.20
N VAL A 475 24.67 -28.33 -17.29
CA VAL A 475 25.24 -29.43 -18.06
C VAL A 475 25.81 -29.01 -19.41
N MET A 476 25.57 -27.77 -19.84
CA MET A 476 26.22 -27.17 -20.98
C MET A 476 27.68 -26.84 -20.71
#